data_0c2b241af53ce390a857d9b0bc026fe2
#
_entry.id   0c2b241af53ce390a857d9b0bc026fe2
#
_cell.length_a   1.000
_cell.length_b   1.000
_cell.length_c   1.000
_cell.angle_alpha   90.00
_cell.angle_beta   90.00
_cell.angle_gamma   90.00
#
_symmetry.space_group_name_H-M   'P 1'
#
loop_
_entity.id
_entity.type
_entity.pdbx_description
1 polymer ?
#
loop_
_entity_poly.entity_id
_entity_poly.type
_entity_poly.pdbx_seq_one_letter_code
_entity_poly.pdbx_strand_id
1 'polypeptide(L)'
;MATTIQREGLPHREIHEVHRIDHDGAVDADGHILEPPDLWDEYLESKYKDRSLRICLDENGLEELEIGGERSVMSRRGFPATLGAMGAPDLADIQRNPERTYLHEAPFGSMDPLQRLEVMDAENLEAAVIYTTVGLLWEAELNDPELSQAYTRAYNRWVVDFCRDSRSRLIPSAHLSLSDPEAAATELRRAVDDGAKGCYVAPFTHSATPLGHPKNDIVFRTAEELGVPFAIHPTFEPQWTKGDRMGSWENVKQLRLTASITASDGVRHQFTTLFD
;
A
#
# COMPACT_ATOMS: atom_id res chain seq x y z
N MET A 1 6.27 -2.47 26.82
CA MET A 1 6.91 -2.65 25.51
C MET A 1 5.84 -3.25 24.61
N ALA A 2 5.58 -2.65 23.46
CA ALA A 2 4.64 -3.22 22.50
C ALA A 2 5.26 -4.50 21.90
N THR A 3 4.48 -5.56 21.82
CA THR A 3 4.91 -6.81 21.18
C THR A 3 4.73 -6.63 19.66
N THR A 4 5.83 -6.68 18.92
CA THR A 4 5.79 -6.70 17.45
C THR A 4 5.30 -8.06 16.99
N ILE A 5 4.36 -8.09 16.05
CA ILE A 5 3.86 -9.32 15.43
C ILE A 5 4.83 -9.69 14.30
N GLN A 6 5.34 -10.91 14.37
CA GLN A 6 6.16 -11.50 13.31
C GLN A 6 5.37 -12.57 12.56
N ARG A 7 5.75 -12.79 11.32
CA ARG A 7 5.16 -13.84 10.47
C ARG A 7 5.55 -15.21 11.00
N GLU A 8 4.62 -15.91 11.63
CA GLU A 8 4.73 -17.35 11.95
C GLU A 8 3.94 -18.18 10.93
N GLY A 9 4.36 -18.16 9.68
CA GLY A 9 3.68 -18.89 8.59
C GLY A 9 2.36 -18.24 8.17
N LEU A 10 2.06 -18.27 6.88
CA LEU A 10 0.74 -17.86 6.40
C LEU A 10 -0.29 -18.90 6.85
N PRO A 11 -1.46 -18.51 7.33
CA PRO A 11 -2.53 -19.45 7.54
C PRO A 11 -2.82 -20.10 6.17
N HIS A 12 -2.69 -21.43 6.09
CA HIS A 12 -3.07 -22.19 4.91
C HIS A 12 -4.59 -22.08 4.78
N ARG A 13 -5.03 -21.08 4.06
CA ARG A 13 -6.44 -20.97 3.67
C ARG A 13 -6.59 -21.58 2.30
N GLU A 14 -7.65 -22.34 2.14
CA GLU A 14 -8.08 -22.78 0.82
C GLU A 14 -8.47 -21.56 -0.01
N ILE A 15 -8.26 -21.65 -1.32
CA ILE A 15 -8.75 -20.64 -2.24
C ILE A 15 -10.27 -20.51 -2.03
N HIS A 16 -10.74 -19.32 -1.69
CA HIS A 16 -12.16 -19.08 -1.53
C HIS A 16 -12.82 -18.96 -2.92
N GLU A 17 -14.14 -18.95 -2.95
CA GLU A 17 -14.89 -18.76 -4.19
C GLU A 17 -14.45 -17.48 -4.89
N VAL A 18 -13.89 -17.61 -6.09
CA VAL A 18 -13.45 -16.51 -6.93
C VAL A 18 -14.42 -16.32 -8.10
N HIS A 19 -14.55 -15.10 -8.54
CA HIS A 19 -15.35 -14.79 -9.71
C HIS A 19 -14.50 -14.92 -10.97
N ARG A 20 -14.74 -15.97 -11.77
CA ARG A 20 -14.03 -16.18 -13.03
C ARG A 20 -14.46 -15.12 -14.07
N ILE A 21 -13.49 -14.43 -14.63
CA ILE A 21 -13.68 -13.47 -15.71
C ILE A 21 -13.85 -14.25 -17.02
N ASP A 22 -14.97 -14.00 -17.70
CA ASP A 22 -15.29 -14.64 -18.99
C ASP A 22 -14.66 -13.85 -20.16
N HIS A 23 -13.36 -13.64 -20.08
CA HIS A 23 -12.58 -12.94 -21.10
C HIS A 23 -11.11 -13.35 -20.99
N ASP A 24 -10.53 -13.82 -22.10
CA ASP A 24 -9.11 -14.17 -22.15
C ASP A 24 -8.25 -12.91 -22.28
N GLY A 25 -7.08 -12.92 -21.64
CA GLY A 25 -6.14 -11.79 -21.66
C GLY A 25 -6.53 -10.64 -20.72
N ALA A 26 -7.41 -10.87 -19.76
CA ALA A 26 -7.73 -9.87 -18.74
C ALA A 26 -6.52 -9.57 -17.84
N VAL A 27 -6.26 -8.29 -17.62
CA VAL A 27 -5.17 -7.81 -16.74
C VAL A 27 -5.76 -7.01 -15.60
N ASP A 28 -5.40 -7.38 -14.38
CA ASP A 28 -5.66 -6.57 -13.19
C ASP A 28 -4.66 -5.40 -13.16
N ALA A 29 -5.14 -4.18 -13.41
CA ALA A 29 -4.31 -2.99 -13.44
C ALA A 29 -4.15 -2.31 -12.07
N ASP A 30 -4.80 -2.82 -11.03
CA ASP A 30 -4.84 -2.27 -9.67
C ASP A 30 -4.78 -3.39 -8.62
N GLY A 31 -3.88 -4.36 -8.86
CA GLY A 31 -3.73 -5.54 -8.04
C GLY A 31 -3.03 -5.25 -6.72
N HIS A 32 -3.75 -5.39 -5.61
CA HIS A 32 -3.19 -5.23 -4.27
C HIS A 32 -2.71 -6.54 -3.67
N ILE A 33 -1.61 -6.45 -2.93
CA ILE A 33 -1.08 -7.52 -2.07
C ILE A 33 -0.93 -6.99 -0.64
N LEU A 34 -0.94 -7.88 0.33
CA LEU A 34 -0.66 -7.53 1.71
C LEU A 34 0.83 -7.70 1.99
N GLU A 35 1.47 -6.64 2.44
CA GLU A 35 2.87 -6.71 2.85
C GLU A 35 3.00 -7.55 4.12
N PRO A 36 3.86 -8.59 4.13
CA PRO A 36 4.05 -9.38 5.33
C PRO A 36 4.70 -8.52 6.43
N PRO A 37 4.36 -8.75 7.71
CA PRO A 37 4.86 -7.93 8.82
C PRO A 37 6.39 -7.90 8.96
N ASP A 38 7.08 -8.93 8.48
CA ASP A 38 8.53 -9.08 8.52
C ASP A 38 9.27 -8.37 7.36
N LEU A 39 8.54 -7.84 6.37
CA LEU A 39 9.13 -7.11 5.24
C LEU A 39 10.15 -6.05 5.69
N TRP A 40 9.76 -5.27 6.70
CA TRP A 40 10.57 -4.15 7.19
C TRP A 40 11.81 -4.62 7.95
N ASP A 41 11.72 -5.77 8.63
CA ASP A 41 12.87 -6.37 9.30
C ASP A 41 13.88 -6.94 8.30
N GLU A 42 13.44 -7.39 7.13
CA GLU A 42 14.30 -7.96 6.11
C GLU A 42 14.90 -6.89 5.16
N TYR A 43 14.07 -5.97 4.66
CA TYR A 43 14.45 -5.08 3.56
C TYR A 43 14.80 -3.65 3.97
N LEU A 44 14.38 -3.19 5.17
CA LEU A 44 14.72 -1.85 5.63
C LEU A 44 16.19 -1.79 6.09
N GLU A 45 16.87 -0.71 5.75
CA GLU A 45 18.26 -0.49 6.16
C GLU A 45 18.40 -0.43 7.69
N SER A 46 19.44 -1.05 8.24
CA SER A 46 19.62 -1.25 9.69
C SER A 46 19.50 0.01 10.53
N LYS A 47 19.90 1.17 10.00
CA LYS A 47 19.83 2.45 10.72
C LYS A 47 18.40 2.97 10.94
N TYR A 48 17.42 2.41 10.23
CA TYR A 48 16.00 2.82 10.34
C TYR A 48 15.14 1.77 11.04
N LYS A 49 15.68 0.61 11.41
CA LYS A 49 14.88 -0.49 11.97
C LYS A 49 14.16 -0.14 13.26
N ASP A 50 14.70 0.76 14.06
CA ASP A 50 14.03 1.28 15.26
C ASP A 50 12.76 2.08 14.94
N ARG A 51 12.65 2.53 13.71
CA ARG A 51 11.56 3.34 13.19
C ARG A 51 10.83 2.66 12.02
N SER A 52 10.90 1.33 11.94
CA SER A 52 10.21 0.57 10.90
C SER A 52 8.69 0.65 11.08
N LEU A 53 7.97 0.45 9.98
CA LEU A 53 6.54 0.21 10.05
C LEU A 53 6.30 -1.15 10.71
N ARG A 54 5.44 -1.20 11.71
CA ARG A 54 5.15 -2.42 12.49
C ARG A 54 3.67 -2.54 12.79
N ILE A 55 3.21 -3.79 12.89
CA ILE A 55 1.93 -4.11 13.51
C ILE A 55 2.22 -4.45 14.97
N CYS A 56 1.62 -3.72 15.89
CA CYS A 56 1.79 -3.86 17.33
C CYS A 56 0.45 -4.09 18.00
N LEU A 57 0.43 -4.65 19.21
CA LEU A 57 -0.80 -4.80 19.99
C LEU A 57 -1.01 -3.58 20.91
N ASP A 58 -2.25 -3.13 21.00
CA ASP A 58 -2.68 -2.17 22.00
C ASP A 58 -2.88 -2.83 23.39
N GLU A 59 -3.33 -2.07 24.37
CA GLU A 59 -3.59 -2.54 25.74
C GLU A 59 -4.73 -3.57 25.84
N ASN A 60 -5.58 -3.66 24.82
CA ASN A 60 -6.71 -4.59 24.73
C ASN A 60 -6.40 -5.81 23.85
N GLY A 61 -5.17 -5.92 23.35
CA GLY A 61 -4.75 -6.99 22.44
C GLY A 61 -5.18 -6.78 20.98
N LEU A 62 -5.68 -5.60 20.61
CA LEU A 62 -6.03 -5.26 19.24
C LEU A 62 -4.80 -4.74 18.48
N GLU A 63 -4.73 -5.08 17.21
CA GLU A 63 -3.63 -4.64 16.35
C GLU A 63 -3.74 -3.15 16.00
N GLU A 64 -2.59 -2.47 16.04
CA GLU A 64 -2.39 -1.09 15.58
C GLU A 64 -1.13 -1.01 14.75
N LEU A 65 -1.04 -0.02 13.85
CA LEU A 65 0.21 0.29 13.16
C LEU A 65 1.08 1.25 14.00
N GLU A 66 2.38 1.01 13.95
CA GLU A 66 3.41 1.95 14.34
C GLU A 66 4.17 2.40 13.09
N ILE A 67 4.27 3.71 12.88
CA ILE A 67 4.88 4.33 11.70
C ILE A 67 5.95 5.31 12.18
N GLY A 68 7.19 5.13 11.75
CA GLY A 68 8.28 6.02 12.14
C GLY A 68 8.65 6.00 13.63
N GLY A 69 8.22 4.96 14.37
CA GLY A 69 8.38 4.81 15.81
C GLY A 69 7.23 5.40 16.64
N GLU A 70 6.18 5.89 15.99
CA GLU A 70 4.99 6.45 16.63
C GLU A 70 3.73 5.66 16.27
N ARG A 71 2.79 5.57 17.20
CA ARG A 71 1.49 4.93 16.94
C ARG A 71 0.71 5.70 15.88
N SER A 72 0.29 5.00 14.83
CA SER A 72 -0.55 5.58 13.79
C SER A 72 -1.80 6.22 14.38
N VAL A 73 -2.12 7.42 13.92
CA VAL A 73 -3.36 8.11 14.31
C VAL A 73 -4.55 7.68 13.47
N MET A 74 -4.29 7.09 12.31
CA MET A 74 -5.32 6.64 11.36
C MET A 74 -5.64 5.16 11.50
N SER A 75 -4.64 4.34 11.72
CA SER A 75 -4.75 2.89 11.82
C SER A 75 -4.81 2.42 13.28
N ARG A 76 -5.93 2.69 13.94
CA ARG A 76 -6.15 2.30 15.36
C ARG A 76 -7.17 1.18 15.49
N ARG A 77 -7.13 0.50 16.65
CA ARG A 77 -8.19 -0.40 17.13
C ARG A 77 -8.52 -1.53 16.14
N GLY A 78 -7.55 -2.36 15.84
CA GLY A 78 -7.75 -3.53 15.00
C GLY A 78 -7.90 -3.21 13.51
N PHE A 79 -7.51 -2.00 13.09
CA PHE A 79 -7.56 -1.62 11.67
C PHE A 79 -6.69 -2.52 10.77
N PRO A 80 -5.47 -2.97 11.16
CA PRO A 80 -4.68 -3.86 10.32
C PRO A 80 -5.44 -5.13 9.90
N ALA A 81 -6.18 -5.74 10.82
CA ALA A 81 -7.00 -6.91 10.51
C ALA A 81 -8.03 -6.65 9.40
N THR A 82 -8.55 -5.42 9.29
CA THR A 82 -9.54 -5.08 8.27
C THR A 82 -8.97 -4.90 6.86
N LEU A 83 -7.66 -4.71 6.74
CA LEU A 83 -6.99 -4.58 5.43
C LEU A 83 -7.07 -5.90 4.65
N GLY A 84 -6.88 -7.04 5.33
CA GLY A 84 -7.04 -8.35 4.72
C GLY A 84 -8.50 -8.72 4.43
N ALA A 85 -9.42 -8.19 5.22
CA ALA A 85 -10.84 -8.52 5.17
C ALA A 85 -11.67 -7.50 4.37
N MET A 86 -11.05 -6.70 3.52
CA MET A 86 -11.77 -5.70 2.71
C MET A 86 -12.91 -6.34 1.91
N GLY A 87 -14.11 -5.76 2.05
CA GLY A 87 -15.32 -6.31 1.43
C GLY A 87 -16.11 -7.27 2.35
N ALA A 88 -15.56 -7.71 3.48
CA ALA A 88 -16.30 -8.52 4.43
C ALA A 88 -17.44 -7.73 5.10
N PRO A 89 -18.62 -8.34 5.30
CA PRO A 89 -19.77 -7.65 5.88
C PRO A 89 -19.61 -7.33 7.37
N ASP A 90 -18.69 -8.00 8.05
CA ASP A 90 -18.46 -7.95 9.50
C ASP A 90 -17.21 -7.12 9.90
N LEU A 91 -16.70 -6.24 9.06
CA LEU A 91 -15.51 -5.41 9.33
C LEU A 91 -15.52 -4.73 10.70
N ALA A 92 -16.69 -4.28 11.17
CA ALA A 92 -16.80 -3.63 12.48
C ALA A 92 -16.58 -4.61 13.67
N ASP A 93 -16.88 -5.86 13.47
CA ASP A 93 -16.65 -6.90 14.48
C ASP A 93 -15.19 -7.37 14.44
N ILE A 94 -14.60 -7.47 13.26
CA ILE A 94 -13.17 -7.73 13.06
C ILE A 94 -12.33 -6.71 13.84
N GLN A 95 -12.61 -5.42 13.72
CA GLN A 95 -11.88 -4.35 14.42
C GLN A 95 -11.96 -4.41 15.95
N ARG A 96 -12.86 -5.19 16.52
CA ARG A 96 -13.08 -5.28 17.97
C ARG A 96 -12.68 -6.63 18.55
N ASN A 97 -12.33 -7.57 17.70
CA ASN A 97 -12.01 -8.92 18.11
C ASN A 97 -10.48 -9.14 18.05
N PRO A 98 -9.78 -9.26 19.20
CA PRO A 98 -8.34 -9.47 19.23
C PRO A 98 -7.89 -10.83 18.66
N GLU A 99 -8.81 -11.78 18.45
CA GLU A 99 -8.52 -13.04 17.75
C GLU A 99 -8.50 -12.89 16.23
N ARG A 100 -9.07 -11.79 15.71
CA ARG A 100 -9.09 -11.45 14.29
C ARG A 100 -7.91 -10.54 14.00
N THR A 101 -6.85 -11.06 13.39
CA THR A 101 -5.58 -10.38 13.17
C THR A 101 -5.32 -10.15 11.68
N TYR A 102 -4.39 -9.27 11.36
CA TYR A 102 -3.93 -9.04 9.99
C TYR A 102 -3.58 -10.33 9.25
N LEU A 103 -2.80 -11.19 9.90
CA LEU A 103 -2.42 -12.49 9.31
C LEU A 103 -3.60 -13.46 9.25
N HIS A 104 -4.49 -13.44 10.25
CA HIS A 104 -5.68 -14.30 10.25
C HIS A 104 -6.65 -13.92 9.14
N GLU A 105 -6.82 -12.64 8.86
CA GLU A 105 -7.74 -12.14 7.84
C GLU A 105 -7.13 -12.13 6.42
N ALA A 106 -5.80 -12.24 6.31
CA ALA A 106 -5.11 -12.23 5.02
C ALA A 106 -5.67 -13.30 4.06
N PRO A 107 -6.21 -12.93 2.89
CA PRO A 107 -6.75 -13.88 1.94
C PRO A 107 -5.66 -14.79 1.36
N PHE A 108 -6.06 -15.98 0.90
CA PHE A 108 -5.18 -16.82 0.11
C PHE A 108 -4.62 -16.05 -1.09
N GLY A 109 -3.30 -16.10 -1.30
CA GLY A 109 -2.62 -15.39 -2.39
C GLY A 109 -2.29 -13.91 -2.13
N SER A 110 -2.61 -13.37 -0.94
CA SER A 110 -2.32 -11.96 -0.64
C SER A 110 -0.86 -11.69 -0.25
N MET A 111 -0.15 -12.68 0.31
CA MET A 111 1.23 -12.56 0.82
C MET A 111 2.20 -13.56 0.18
N ASP A 112 1.73 -14.45 -0.68
CA ASP A 112 2.54 -15.48 -1.32
C ASP A 112 2.35 -15.43 -2.85
N PRO A 113 3.45 -15.29 -3.64
CA PRO A 113 3.35 -15.12 -5.08
C PRO A 113 2.83 -16.37 -5.80
N LEU A 114 3.10 -17.58 -5.32
CA LEU A 114 2.63 -18.82 -5.95
C LEU A 114 1.14 -19.00 -5.71
N GLN A 115 0.67 -18.75 -4.47
CA GLN A 115 -0.76 -18.74 -4.17
C GLN A 115 -1.49 -17.65 -4.97
N ARG A 116 -0.87 -16.49 -5.17
CA ARG A 116 -1.46 -15.41 -5.99
C ARG A 116 -1.63 -15.87 -7.44
N LEU A 117 -0.68 -16.59 -8.00
CA LEU A 117 -0.82 -17.16 -9.35
C LEU A 117 -1.96 -18.17 -9.44
N GLU A 118 -2.20 -18.98 -8.40
CA GLU A 118 -3.34 -19.90 -8.34
C GLU A 118 -4.67 -19.15 -8.34
N VAL A 119 -4.77 -18.05 -7.59
CA VAL A 119 -5.97 -17.17 -7.60
C VAL A 119 -6.18 -16.60 -8.99
N MET A 120 -5.14 -16.06 -9.62
CA MET A 120 -5.22 -15.49 -10.97
C MET A 120 -5.64 -16.53 -12.02
N ASP A 121 -5.18 -17.77 -11.90
CA ASP A 121 -5.61 -18.87 -12.78
C ASP A 121 -7.10 -19.18 -12.59
N ALA A 122 -7.59 -19.20 -11.37
CA ALA A 122 -8.99 -19.41 -11.06
C ALA A 122 -9.89 -18.26 -11.56
N GLU A 123 -9.41 -17.03 -11.46
CA GLU A 123 -10.10 -15.82 -11.94
C GLU A 123 -9.99 -15.60 -13.45
N ASN A 124 -9.12 -16.32 -14.15
CA ASN A 124 -8.79 -16.13 -15.58
C ASN A 124 -8.08 -14.80 -15.87
N LEU A 125 -7.19 -14.39 -14.97
CA LEU A 125 -6.34 -13.20 -15.15
C LEU A 125 -5.02 -13.61 -15.81
N GLU A 126 -4.61 -12.90 -16.86
CA GLU A 126 -3.32 -13.11 -17.52
C GLU A 126 -2.18 -12.50 -16.70
N ALA A 127 -2.35 -11.30 -16.21
CA ALA A 127 -1.36 -10.58 -15.42
C ALA A 127 -2.01 -9.66 -14.37
N ALA A 128 -1.22 -9.22 -13.39
CA ALA A 128 -1.62 -8.21 -12.41
C ALA A 128 -0.48 -7.21 -12.17
N VAL A 129 -0.78 -5.91 -12.22
CA VAL A 129 0.12 -4.86 -11.76
C VAL A 129 0.01 -4.78 -10.25
N ILE A 130 1.15 -4.88 -9.55
CA ILE A 130 1.16 -5.06 -8.09
C ILE A 130 1.46 -3.74 -7.38
N TYR A 131 0.53 -3.36 -6.52
CA TYR A 131 0.61 -2.19 -5.63
C TYR A 131 0.62 -2.61 -4.16
N THR A 132 1.08 -1.71 -3.32
CA THR A 132 1.07 -1.82 -1.85
C THR A 132 -0.36 -1.74 -1.27
N THR A 133 -0.56 -2.23 -0.06
CA THR A 133 -1.78 -2.03 0.74
C THR A 133 -1.48 -1.25 2.02
N VAL A 134 -0.62 -1.77 2.87
CA VAL A 134 -0.19 -1.07 4.11
C VAL A 134 0.61 0.19 3.76
N GLY A 135 1.39 0.13 2.70
CA GLY A 135 2.16 1.27 2.20
C GLY A 135 1.34 2.49 1.79
N LEU A 136 0.03 2.35 1.56
CA LEU A 136 -0.86 3.49 1.30
C LEU A 136 -1.13 4.35 2.55
N LEU A 137 -0.78 3.88 3.74
CA LEU A 137 -1.10 4.55 5.00
C LEU A 137 0.00 5.49 5.47
N TRP A 138 1.25 5.05 5.39
CA TRP A 138 2.36 5.72 6.05
C TRP A 138 2.69 7.10 5.47
N GLU A 139 2.53 7.32 4.17
CA GLU A 139 2.79 8.64 3.57
C GLU A 139 1.88 9.75 4.11
N ALA A 140 0.68 9.40 4.56
CA ALA A 140 -0.26 10.36 5.15
C ALA A 140 0.16 10.83 6.55
N GLU A 141 1.02 10.09 7.25
CA GLU A 141 1.41 10.35 8.63
C GLU A 141 2.89 10.71 8.77
N LEU A 142 3.76 10.17 7.92
CA LEU A 142 5.21 10.28 8.04
C LEU A 142 5.73 11.57 7.37
N ASN A 143 6.07 12.56 8.20
CA ASN A 143 6.69 13.81 7.75
C ASN A 143 8.22 13.78 7.95
N ASP A 144 8.88 12.80 7.40
CA ASP A 144 10.34 12.61 7.41
C ASP A 144 10.79 12.13 6.03
N PRO A 145 11.34 13.02 5.18
CA PRO A 145 11.73 12.65 3.81
C PRO A 145 12.76 11.52 3.76
N GLU A 146 13.75 11.48 4.67
CA GLU A 146 14.79 10.46 4.67
C GLU A 146 14.20 9.08 4.98
N LEU A 147 13.33 8.99 5.98
CA LEU A 147 12.66 7.74 6.34
C LEU A 147 11.63 7.32 5.28
N SER A 148 10.91 8.28 4.69
CA SER A 148 10.00 8.00 3.57
C SER A 148 10.72 7.34 2.40
N GLN A 149 11.90 7.85 2.03
CA GLN A 149 12.74 7.22 1.00
C GLN A 149 13.26 5.85 1.41
N ALA A 150 13.54 5.62 2.70
CA ALA A 150 13.95 4.31 3.17
C ALA A 150 12.80 3.29 3.08
N TYR A 151 11.59 3.69 3.41
CA TYR A 151 10.40 2.85 3.29
C TYR A 151 10.12 2.48 1.82
N THR A 152 10.19 3.43 0.90
CA THR A 152 10.01 3.13 -0.53
C THR A 152 11.06 2.16 -1.03
N ARG A 153 12.35 2.33 -0.67
CA ARG A 153 13.41 1.39 -1.05
C ARG A 153 13.20 -0.01 -0.50
N ALA A 154 12.73 -0.14 0.75
CA ALA A 154 12.44 -1.43 1.36
C ALA A 154 11.33 -2.16 0.61
N TYR A 155 10.19 -1.49 0.40
CA TYR A 155 9.08 -2.02 -0.36
C TYR A 155 9.48 -2.39 -1.80
N ASN A 156 10.20 -1.52 -2.50
CA ASN A 156 10.57 -1.74 -3.90
C ASN A 156 11.48 -2.96 -4.08
N ARG A 157 12.39 -3.21 -3.16
CA ARG A 157 13.20 -4.44 -3.17
C ARG A 157 12.32 -5.66 -2.95
N TRP A 158 11.46 -5.60 -1.96
CA TRP A 158 10.57 -6.70 -1.63
C TRP A 158 9.59 -7.02 -2.76
N VAL A 159 8.93 -6.02 -3.36
CA VAL A 159 7.94 -6.28 -4.41
C VAL A 159 8.57 -6.87 -5.68
N VAL A 160 9.80 -6.46 -6.00
CA VAL A 160 10.56 -7.07 -7.11
C VAL A 160 10.89 -8.53 -6.80
N ASP A 161 11.33 -8.83 -5.57
CA ASP A 161 11.60 -10.20 -5.13
C ASP A 161 10.30 -11.05 -5.12
N PHE A 162 9.20 -10.50 -4.62
CA PHE A 162 7.89 -11.13 -4.64
C PHE A 162 7.43 -11.52 -6.05
N CYS A 163 7.65 -10.64 -7.02
CA CYS A 163 7.21 -10.86 -8.41
C CYS A 163 8.16 -11.71 -9.25
N ARG A 164 9.40 -11.98 -8.80
CA ARG A 164 10.51 -12.51 -9.59
C ARG A 164 10.18 -13.80 -10.31
N ASP A 165 9.59 -14.77 -9.61
CA ASP A 165 9.36 -16.11 -10.13
C ASP A 165 7.95 -16.30 -10.72
N SER A 166 7.22 -15.22 -10.96
CA SER A 166 5.84 -15.23 -11.45
C SER A 166 5.68 -15.44 -12.97
N ARG A 167 6.76 -15.71 -13.70
CA ARG A 167 6.78 -15.78 -15.16
C ARG A 167 6.26 -14.50 -15.83
N SER A 168 6.56 -13.35 -15.25
CA SER A 168 6.11 -12.01 -15.68
C SER A 168 4.59 -11.77 -15.58
N ARG A 169 3.88 -12.58 -14.81
CA ARG A 169 2.44 -12.38 -14.58
C ARG A 169 2.16 -11.42 -13.45
N LEU A 170 3.05 -11.35 -12.44
CA LEU A 170 3.02 -10.31 -11.40
C LEU A 170 3.98 -9.19 -11.83
N ILE A 171 3.44 -8.00 -12.03
CA ILE A 171 4.15 -6.85 -12.60
C ILE A 171 4.47 -5.87 -11.45
N PRO A 172 5.73 -5.80 -10.99
CA PRO A 172 6.07 -4.95 -9.85
C PRO A 172 6.04 -3.47 -10.22
N SER A 173 5.25 -2.67 -9.47
CA SER A 173 5.19 -1.22 -9.56
C SER A 173 5.96 -0.60 -8.38
N ALA A 174 6.96 0.21 -8.65
CA ALA A 174 7.76 0.85 -7.61
C ALA A 174 7.00 1.99 -6.93
N HIS A 175 6.97 2.01 -5.61
CA HIS A 175 6.46 3.12 -4.82
C HIS A 175 7.51 4.22 -4.74
N LEU A 176 7.13 5.46 -5.03
CA LEU A 176 8.01 6.62 -4.95
C LEU A 176 7.39 7.68 -4.04
N SER A 177 8.17 8.22 -3.12
CA SER A 177 7.72 9.35 -2.29
C SER A 177 8.25 10.68 -2.84
N LEU A 178 7.34 11.60 -3.13
CA LEU A 178 7.67 12.95 -3.60
C LEU A 178 8.08 13.90 -2.47
N SER A 179 8.30 13.40 -1.27
CA SER A 179 8.89 14.18 -0.18
C SER A 179 10.30 14.68 -0.53
N ASP A 180 11.04 13.89 -1.32
CA ASP A 180 12.33 14.23 -1.95
C ASP A 180 12.35 13.71 -3.40
N PRO A 181 12.02 14.55 -4.40
CA PRO A 181 11.95 14.14 -5.81
C PRO A 181 13.27 13.68 -6.43
N GLU A 182 14.41 14.21 -5.99
CA GLU A 182 15.74 13.80 -6.47
C GLU A 182 16.05 12.37 -6.01
N ALA A 183 15.79 12.10 -4.73
CA ALA A 183 15.93 10.76 -4.17
C ALA A 183 14.92 9.78 -4.81
N ALA A 184 13.69 10.21 -5.07
CA ALA A 184 12.67 9.41 -5.76
C ALA A 184 13.09 9.04 -7.18
N ALA A 185 13.66 9.99 -7.94
CA ALA A 185 14.19 9.73 -9.28
C ALA A 185 15.37 8.74 -9.26
N THR A 186 16.24 8.86 -8.26
CA THR A 186 17.35 7.91 -8.05
C THR A 186 16.83 6.52 -7.73
N GLU A 187 15.84 6.43 -6.85
CA GLU A 187 15.21 5.17 -6.49
C GLU A 187 14.46 4.53 -7.67
N LEU A 188 13.79 5.32 -8.51
CA LEU A 188 13.14 4.80 -9.71
C LEU A 188 14.13 4.09 -10.62
N ARG A 189 15.29 4.70 -10.90
CA ARG A 189 16.34 4.07 -11.71
C ARG A 189 16.79 2.75 -11.12
N ARG A 190 17.07 2.74 -9.80
CA ARG A 190 17.48 1.53 -9.09
C ARG A 190 16.39 0.44 -9.15
N ALA A 191 15.14 0.80 -8.88
CA ALA A 191 14.04 -0.16 -8.86
C ALA A 191 13.79 -0.78 -10.24
N VAL A 192 13.91 0.00 -11.32
CA VAL A 192 13.80 -0.49 -12.71
C VAL A 192 14.97 -1.40 -13.06
N ASP A 193 16.18 -1.05 -12.66
CA ASP A 193 17.36 -1.91 -12.84
C ASP A 193 17.21 -3.24 -12.10
N ASP A 194 16.57 -3.24 -10.93
CA ASP A 194 16.27 -4.46 -10.16
C ASP A 194 15.11 -5.29 -10.76
N GLY A 195 14.24 -4.68 -11.57
CA GLY A 195 13.17 -5.40 -12.27
C GLY A 195 11.78 -4.79 -12.20
N ALA A 196 11.57 -3.65 -11.54
CA ALA A 196 10.29 -2.93 -11.58
C ALA A 196 9.91 -2.55 -13.01
N LYS A 197 8.60 -2.58 -13.31
CA LYS A 197 8.08 -2.35 -14.67
C LYS A 197 7.25 -1.09 -14.79
N GLY A 198 7.04 -0.39 -13.70
CA GLY A 198 6.32 0.87 -13.58
C GLY A 198 6.61 1.50 -12.23
N CYS A 199 6.01 2.65 -12.01
CA CYS A 199 6.07 3.31 -10.70
C CYS A 199 4.77 4.04 -10.40
N TYR A 200 4.57 4.33 -9.12
CA TYR A 200 3.45 5.14 -8.67
C TYR A 200 3.85 6.08 -7.53
N VAL A 201 3.05 7.12 -7.34
CA VAL A 201 3.16 8.10 -6.26
C VAL A 201 1.81 8.32 -5.59
N ALA A 202 1.83 8.79 -4.35
CA ALA A 202 0.66 9.36 -3.71
C ALA A 202 0.27 10.70 -4.40
N PRO A 203 -1.03 11.08 -4.41
CA PRO A 203 -1.50 12.31 -5.04
C PRO A 203 -1.17 13.59 -4.25
N PHE A 204 -0.43 13.49 -3.16
CA PHE A 204 -0.04 14.61 -2.30
C PHE A 204 1.36 14.44 -1.72
N THR A 205 1.85 15.50 -1.11
CA THR A 205 3.07 15.48 -0.26
C THR A 205 2.79 16.21 1.05
N HIS A 206 3.53 15.90 2.13
CA HIS A 206 3.43 16.64 3.39
C HIS A 206 3.77 18.12 3.24
N SER A 207 4.59 18.48 2.29
CA SER A 207 4.90 19.88 1.97
C SER A 207 3.76 20.63 1.26
N ALA A 208 2.61 19.95 1.03
CA ALA A 208 1.50 20.46 0.23
C ALA A 208 1.92 20.95 -1.16
N THR A 209 3.02 20.41 -1.70
CA THR A 209 3.50 20.75 -3.03
C THR A 209 2.65 20.00 -4.06
N PRO A 210 1.99 20.70 -4.99
CA PRO A 210 1.23 20.06 -6.05
C PRO A 210 2.08 19.10 -6.87
N LEU A 211 1.48 18.02 -7.39
CA LEU A 211 2.19 17.05 -8.22
C LEU A 211 2.81 17.72 -9.46
N GLY A 212 2.09 18.66 -10.09
CA GLY A 212 2.57 19.44 -11.24
C GLY A 212 3.61 20.51 -10.90
N HIS A 213 4.11 20.58 -9.68
CA HIS A 213 5.16 21.54 -9.33
C HIS A 213 6.48 21.18 -10.02
N PRO A 214 7.23 22.17 -10.61
CA PRO A 214 8.45 21.91 -11.39
C PRO A 214 9.54 21.11 -10.67
N LYS A 215 9.57 21.11 -9.33
CA LYS A 215 10.51 20.26 -8.58
C LYS A 215 10.32 18.77 -8.81
N ASN A 216 9.10 18.36 -9.19
CA ASN A 216 8.76 16.97 -9.45
C ASN A 216 9.08 16.53 -10.90
N ASP A 217 9.41 17.46 -11.81
CA ASP A 217 9.72 17.18 -13.22
C ASP A 217 10.82 16.14 -13.38
N ILE A 218 11.76 16.09 -12.45
CA ILE A 218 12.85 15.11 -12.49
C ILE A 218 12.32 13.68 -12.43
N VAL A 219 11.29 13.41 -11.64
CA VAL A 219 10.70 12.06 -11.51
C VAL A 219 9.97 11.68 -12.81
N PHE A 220 9.18 12.61 -13.38
CA PHE A 220 8.48 12.38 -14.65
C PHE A 220 9.46 12.13 -15.80
N ARG A 221 10.50 12.97 -15.91
CA ARG A 221 11.55 12.77 -16.92
C ARG A 221 12.28 11.44 -16.75
N THR A 222 12.53 11.04 -15.51
CA THR A 222 13.18 9.76 -15.26
C THR A 222 12.30 8.59 -15.72
N ALA A 223 10.99 8.64 -15.45
CA ALA A 223 10.07 7.61 -15.93
C ALA A 223 10.00 7.58 -17.48
N GLU A 224 9.98 8.76 -18.13
CA GLU A 224 10.02 8.90 -19.59
C GLU A 224 11.32 8.32 -20.17
N GLU A 225 12.49 8.69 -19.62
CA GLU A 225 13.80 8.19 -20.04
C GLU A 225 13.93 6.67 -19.91
N LEU A 226 13.34 6.09 -18.87
CA LEU A 226 13.34 4.64 -18.62
C LEU A 226 12.25 3.92 -19.43
N GLY A 227 11.31 4.65 -20.02
CA GLY A 227 10.19 4.10 -20.78
C GLY A 227 9.22 3.28 -19.93
N VAL A 228 9.03 3.66 -18.65
CA VAL A 228 8.14 2.96 -17.72
C VAL A 228 6.86 3.77 -17.45
N PRO A 229 5.70 3.08 -17.26
CA PRO A 229 4.46 3.75 -16.87
C PRO A 229 4.60 4.42 -15.50
N PHE A 230 3.96 5.59 -15.38
CA PHE A 230 3.85 6.34 -14.14
C PHE A 230 2.39 6.42 -13.73
N ALA A 231 2.07 5.94 -12.53
CA ALA A 231 0.72 5.97 -11.99
C ALA A 231 0.60 6.95 -10.80
N ILE A 232 -0.60 7.45 -10.60
CA ILE A 232 -0.98 8.19 -9.40
C ILE A 232 -2.00 7.31 -8.68
N HIS A 233 -1.63 6.82 -7.49
CA HIS A 233 -2.49 5.90 -6.76
C HIS A 233 -3.19 6.63 -5.61
N PRO A 234 -4.54 6.55 -5.50
CA PRO A 234 -5.26 7.08 -4.35
C PRO A 234 -4.75 6.46 -3.06
N THR A 235 -4.68 7.26 -2.00
CA THR A 235 -4.16 6.82 -0.70
C THR A 235 -4.86 7.59 0.42
N PHE A 236 -4.49 7.30 1.66
CA PHE A 236 -5.00 8.06 2.80
C PHE A 236 -4.42 9.47 2.79
N GLU A 237 -5.27 10.46 3.07
CA GLU A 237 -4.87 11.86 3.07
C GLU A 237 -4.32 12.29 4.44
N PRO A 238 -3.28 13.14 4.47
CA PRO A 238 -2.77 13.73 5.71
C PRO A 238 -3.83 14.47 6.50
N GLN A 239 -3.71 14.47 7.83
CA GLN A 239 -4.68 15.14 8.69
C GLN A 239 -4.77 16.67 8.50
N TRP A 240 -3.72 17.30 7.99
CA TRP A 240 -3.70 18.73 7.72
C TRP A 240 -4.57 19.16 6.54
N THR A 241 -4.99 18.21 5.68
CA THR A 241 -5.95 18.48 4.60
C THR A 241 -7.38 18.65 5.10
N LYS A 242 -7.62 18.51 6.41
CA LYS A 242 -8.94 18.42 7.06
C LYS A 242 -9.82 19.68 7.05
N GLY A 243 -9.33 20.82 6.68
CA GLY A 243 -10.11 22.07 6.84
C GLY A 243 -11.18 22.27 5.79
N ASP A 244 -10.88 22.04 4.53
CA ASP A 244 -11.68 22.51 3.39
C ASP A 244 -11.95 21.44 2.33
N ARG A 245 -11.56 20.19 2.54
CA ARG A 245 -11.63 19.14 1.53
C ARG A 245 -12.36 17.91 2.07
N MET A 246 -13.06 17.20 1.19
CA MET A 246 -13.93 16.07 1.53
C MET A 246 -13.23 14.85 2.13
N GLY A 247 -11.91 14.88 2.27
CA GLY A 247 -11.08 13.81 2.79
C GLY A 247 -10.92 13.73 4.30
N SER A 248 -11.74 14.40 5.10
CA SER A 248 -11.64 14.22 6.55
C SER A 248 -12.13 12.83 6.96
N TRP A 249 -11.36 12.15 7.80
CA TRP A 249 -11.73 10.86 8.40
C TRP A 249 -13.08 10.88 9.13
N GLU A 250 -13.55 12.03 9.56
CA GLU A 250 -14.88 12.16 10.15
C GLU A 250 -15.98 11.95 9.10
N ASN A 251 -15.74 12.38 7.88
CA ASN A 251 -16.63 12.05 6.76
C ASN A 251 -16.52 10.56 6.38
N VAL A 252 -15.34 9.96 6.44
CA VAL A 252 -15.19 8.51 6.24
C VAL A 252 -15.92 7.71 7.32
N LYS A 253 -16.01 8.19 8.56
CA LYS A 253 -16.86 7.54 9.59
C LYS A 253 -18.34 7.61 9.29
N GLN A 254 -18.81 8.63 8.60
CA GLN A 254 -20.19 8.72 8.10
C GLN A 254 -20.42 7.87 6.84
N LEU A 255 -19.35 7.46 6.17
CA LEU A 255 -19.31 6.68 4.93
C LEU A 255 -19.76 5.23 5.04
N ARG A 256 -20.09 4.73 6.22
CA ARG A 256 -20.57 3.36 6.41
C ARG A 256 -21.82 3.00 5.59
N LEU A 257 -22.54 3.99 5.03
CA LEU A 257 -23.74 3.78 4.23
C LEU A 257 -23.59 4.11 2.73
N THR A 258 -22.46 4.71 2.32
CA THR A 258 -22.26 5.19 0.94
C THR A 258 -20.88 4.88 0.39
N ALA A 259 -20.24 3.82 0.87
CA ALA A 259 -18.82 3.48 0.61
C ALA A 259 -18.42 3.54 -0.88
N SER A 260 -19.28 3.10 -1.80
CA SER A 260 -18.97 3.10 -3.22
C SER A 260 -19.01 4.49 -3.87
N ILE A 261 -19.94 5.33 -3.50
CA ILE A 261 -20.11 6.69 -4.09
C ILE A 261 -19.02 7.61 -3.55
N THR A 262 -18.71 7.50 -2.28
CA THR A 262 -17.76 8.39 -1.62
C THR A 262 -16.30 8.01 -1.86
N ALA A 263 -16.02 6.73 -2.06
CA ALA A 263 -14.70 6.32 -2.54
C ALA A 263 -14.41 6.96 -3.91
N SER A 264 -15.39 6.93 -4.83
CA SER A 264 -15.24 7.57 -6.15
C SER A 264 -15.17 9.09 -6.07
N ASP A 265 -15.84 9.74 -5.12
CA ASP A 265 -15.75 11.18 -4.93
C ASP A 265 -14.43 11.58 -4.25
N GLY A 266 -13.91 10.79 -3.32
CA GLY A 266 -12.58 10.95 -2.73
C GLY A 266 -11.48 10.84 -3.77
N VAL A 267 -11.53 9.82 -4.61
CA VAL A 267 -10.59 9.67 -5.75
C VAL A 267 -10.68 10.86 -6.70
N ARG A 268 -11.88 11.28 -7.10
CA ARG A 268 -12.07 12.45 -7.96
C ARG A 268 -11.49 13.71 -7.34
N HIS A 269 -11.69 13.92 -6.05
CA HIS A 269 -11.14 15.06 -5.33
C HIS A 269 -9.60 15.04 -5.32
N GLN A 270 -8.99 13.90 -5.05
CA GLN A 270 -7.53 13.74 -5.12
C GLN A 270 -7.00 14.10 -6.51
N PHE A 271 -7.64 13.65 -7.57
CA PHE A 271 -7.26 14.00 -8.94
C PHE A 271 -7.47 15.49 -9.26
N THR A 272 -8.55 16.10 -8.81
CA THR A 272 -8.81 17.53 -9.05
C THR A 272 -7.72 18.39 -8.42
N THR A 273 -7.28 18.07 -7.21
CA THR A 273 -6.22 18.82 -6.52
C THR A 273 -4.81 18.63 -7.09
N LEU A 274 -4.62 17.69 -8.01
CA LEU A 274 -3.33 17.53 -8.71
C LEU A 274 -3.11 18.60 -9.78
N PHE A 275 -4.17 19.16 -10.33
CA PHE A 275 -4.13 20.03 -11.50
C PHE A 275 -4.51 21.50 -11.18
N ASP A 276 -4.98 21.80 -9.98
CA ASP A 276 -5.23 23.15 -9.48
C ASP A 276 -3.99 23.74 -8.77
#